data_99034f45f2dd65baa1eb1eca8eccac02
#
_entry.id   99034f45f2dd65baa1eb1eca8eccac02
#
_cell.length_a   1.000
_cell.length_b   1.000
_cell.length_c   1.000
_cell.angle_alpha   90.00
_cell.angle_beta   90.00
_cell.angle_gamma   90.00
#
_symmetry.space_group_name_H-M   'P 1'
#
loop_
_entity.id
_entity.type
_entity.pdbx_description
1 polymer ?
#
loop_
_entity_poly.entity_id
_entity_poly.type
_entity_poly.pdbx_seq_one_letter_code
_entity_poly.pdbx_strand_id
1 'polypeptide(L)'
;MPIRIPDALPATEILEGENIFVMTEFRALHQDIRPLRVLILNLMPTKIATETQLMRKLSNTPLQIQVDLLRTKSHEATHVSAGHLETFYRTFEDIENEHYDGLIIT
;
A
#
# COMPACT_ATOMS: atom_id res chain seq x y z
N MET A 1 -8.83 11.51 7.61
CA MET A 1 -9.37 10.30 6.98
C MET A 1 -8.32 9.22 6.98
N PRO A 2 -8.72 7.96 7.15
CA PRO A 2 -7.75 6.88 7.17
C PRO A 2 -7.21 6.56 5.78
N ILE A 3 -6.04 5.94 5.77
CA ILE A 3 -5.45 5.38 4.57
C ILE A 3 -6.24 4.14 4.13
N ARG A 4 -6.41 3.96 2.83
CA ARG A 4 -7.03 2.76 2.25
C ARG A 4 -5.92 1.82 1.77
N ILE A 5 -5.92 0.59 2.29
CA ILE A 5 -4.87 -0.39 1.99
C ILE A 5 -5.49 -1.74 1.63
N PRO A 6 -4.73 -2.63 0.96
CA PRO A 6 -5.21 -3.99 0.65
C PRO A 6 -5.61 -4.75 1.91
N ASP A 7 -6.66 -5.57 1.79
CA ASP A 7 -7.09 -6.43 2.89
C ASP A 7 -5.98 -7.42 3.25
N ALA A 8 -5.86 -7.73 4.53
CA ALA A 8 -4.89 -8.68 5.07
C ALA A 8 -3.41 -8.29 4.90
N LEU A 9 -3.11 -7.03 4.53
CA LEU A 9 -1.73 -6.57 4.52
C LEU A 9 -1.18 -6.56 5.96
N PRO A 10 0.03 -7.07 6.20
CA PRO A 10 0.60 -7.11 7.58
C PRO A 10 0.64 -5.75 8.28
N ALA A 11 0.85 -4.66 7.53
CA ALA A 11 0.86 -3.31 8.11
C ALA A 11 -0.46 -2.96 8.80
N THR A 12 -1.59 -3.54 8.39
CA THR A 12 -2.89 -3.29 9.00
C THR A 12 -2.88 -3.61 10.50
N GLU A 13 -2.40 -4.80 10.87
CA GLU A 13 -2.36 -5.21 12.27
C GLU A 13 -1.40 -4.33 13.09
N ILE A 14 -0.26 -3.98 12.51
CA ILE A 14 0.73 -3.15 13.18
C ILE A 14 0.15 -1.76 13.45
N LEU A 15 -0.48 -1.15 12.44
CA LEU A 15 -1.04 0.19 12.58
C LEU A 15 -2.24 0.21 13.53
N GLU A 16 -3.10 -0.80 13.50
CA GLU A 16 -4.21 -0.91 14.42
C GLU A 16 -3.72 -1.08 15.85
N GLY A 17 -2.64 -1.84 16.06
CA GLY A 17 -1.99 -1.96 17.37
C GLY A 17 -1.41 -0.65 17.88
N GLU A 18 -1.12 0.31 17.00
CA GLU A 18 -0.66 1.66 17.35
C GLU A 18 -1.82 2.66 17.48
N ASN A 19 -3.06 2.18 17.45
CA ASN A 19 -4.26 3.01 17.48
C ASN A 19 -4.39 3.95 16.28
N ILE A 20 -3.81 3.56 15.13
CA ILE A 20 -3.95 4.28 13.87
C ILE A 20 -5.05 3.60 13.07
N PHE A 21 -6.12 4.33 12.78
CA PHE A 21 -7.23 3.78 12.01
C PHE A 21 -6.82 3.65 10.55
N VAL A 22 -7.00 2.46 9.99
CA VAL A 22 -6.78 2.19 8.56
C VAL A 22 -8.08 1.67 7.96
N MET A 23 -8.27 1.95 6.67
CA MET A 23 -9.46 1.50 5.95
C MET A 23 -9.04 0.42 4.95
N THR A 24 -9.55 -0.79 5.13
CA THR A 24 -9.34 -1.86 4.16
C THR A 24 -10.16 -1.57 2.90
N GLU A 25 -9.80 -2.20 1.80
CA GLU A 25 -10.53 -2.03 0.53
C GLU A 25 -12.01 -2.38 0.68
N PHE A 26 -12.32 -3.40 1.46
CA PHE A 26 -13.70 -3.80 1.70
C PHE A 26 -14.51 -2.68 2.33
N ARG A 27 -13.98 -2.01 3.35
CA ARG A 27 -14.66 -0.88 4.01
C ARG A 27 -14.79 0.31 3.07
N ALA A 28 -13.76 0.59 2.30
CA ALA A 28 -13.74 1.74 1.41
C ALA A 28 -14.79 1.65 0.30
N LEU A 29 -15.10 0.44 -0.17
CA LEU A 29 -16.13 0.22 -1.18
C LEU A 29 -17.53 0.66 -0.75
N HIS A 30 -17.76 0.79 0.55
CA HIS A 30 -19.05 1.24 1.09
C HIS A 30 -19.10 2.74 1.37
N GLN A 31 -18.09 3.49 0.94
CA GLN A 31 -18.05 4.95 1.10
C GLN A 31 -18.07 5.64 -0.26
N ASP A 32 -18.89 6.68 -0.37
CA ASP A 32 -19.05 7.46 -1.59
C ASP A 32 -18.06 8.64 -1.61
N ILE A 33 -16.77 8.32 -1.48
CA ILE A 33 -15.68 9.30 -1.49
C ILE A 33 -14.59 8.81 -2.43
N ARG A 34 -14.21 9.64 -3.42
CA ARG A 34 -13.09 9.33 -4.30
C ARG A 34 -11.79 9.47 -3.52
N PRO A 35 -11.03 8.39 -3.32
CA PRO A 35 -9.75 8.49 -2.64
C PRO A 35 -8.67 9.04 -3.58
N LEU A 36 -7.63 9.62 -2.98
CA LEU A 36 -6.37 9.85 -3.69
C LEU A 36 -5.70 8.50 -3.90
N ARG A 37 -5.19 8.26 -5.09
CA ARG A 37 -4.50 7.01 -5.41
C ARG A 37 -3.00 7.25 -5.43
N VAL A 38 -2.29 6.56 -4.55
CA VAL A 38 -0.83 6.66 -4.42
C VAL A 38 -0.21 5.31 -4.74
N LEU A 39 0.78 5.33 -5.62
CA LEU A 39 1.53 4.15 -5.99
C LEU A 39 2.88 4.19 -5.28
N ILE A 40 3.28 3.11 -4.64
CA ILE A 40 4.57 2.99 -3.96
C ILE A 40 5.41 1.92 -4.65
N LEU A 41 6.52 2.35 -5.26
CA LEU A 41 7.53 1.45 -5.78
C LEU A 41 8.54 1.17 -4.66
N ASN A 42 8.41 0.01 -4.03
CA ASN A 42 9.22 -0.35 -2.86
C ASN A 42 10.38 -1.24 -3.29
N LEU A 43 11.57 -0.66 -3.34
CA LEU A 43 12.81 -1.35 -3.69
C LEU A 43 13.61 -1.79 -2.46
N MET A 44 13.13 -1.47 -1.26
CA MET A 44 13.84 -1.80 -0.03
C MET A 44 13.79 -3.31 0.25
N PRO A 45 14.87 -3.88 0.83
CA PRO A 45 14.89 -5.30 1.17
C PRO A 45 13.92 -5.65 2.32
N THR A 46 13.67 -4.73 3.26
CA THR A 46 12.77 -4.94 4.39
C THR A 46 11.39 -4.39 4.05
N LYS A 47 10.66 -5.10 3.17
CA LYS A 47 9.42 -4.56 2.58
C LYS A 47 8.31 -4.29 3.61
N ILE A 48 8.08 -5.22 4.53
CA ILE A 48 7.01 -5.05 5.52
C ILE A 48 7.28 -3.84 6.42
N ALA A 49 8.52 -3.66 6.89
CA ALA A 49 8.88 -2.52 7.72
C ALA A 49 8.72 -1.20 6.96
N THR A 50 9.17 -1.17 5.69
CA THR A 50 9.05 0.03 4.85
C THR A 50 7.59 0.35 4.56
N GLU A 51 6.77 -0.64 4.23
CA GLU A 51 5.33 -0.47 4.05
C GLU A 51 4.68 0.16 5.28
N THR A 52 5.00 -0.37 6.45
CA THR A 52 4.45 0.13 7.71
C THR A 52 4.83 1.58 7.95
N GLN A 53 6.10 1.93 7.74
CA GLN A 53 6.58 3.29 7.92
C GLN A 53 5.91 4.28 6.98
N LEU A 54 5.80 3.94 5.70
CA LEU A 54 5.18 4.81 4.72
C LEU A 54 3.69 4.98 4.99
N MET A 55 3.00 3.91 5.32
CA MET A 55 1.57 3.96 5.60
C MET A 55 1.26 4.73 6.88
N ARG A 56 2.16 4.66 7.88
CA ARG A 56 2.04 5.47 9.09
C ARG A 56 2.06 6.96 8.76
N LYS A 57 2.93 7.36 7.84
CA LYS A 57 3.01 8.76 7.40
C LYS A 57 1.80 9.16 6.55
N LEU A 58 1.41 8.32 5.62
CA LEU A 58 0.27 8.61 4.74
C LEU A 58 -1.06 8.67 5.47
N SER A 59 -1.20 7.94 6.58
CA SER A 59 -2.43 7.96 7.38
C SER A 59 -2.61 9.26 8.16
N ASN A 60 -1.57 10.10 8.24
CA ASN A 60 -1.62 11.36 8.97
C ASN A 60 -2.17 12.50 8.09
N THR A 61 -3.35 12.27 7.51
CA THR A 61 -4.04 13.24 6.66
C THR A 61 -5.55 13.05 6.79
N PRO A 62 -6.35 14.12 6.66
CA PRO A 62 -7.80 13.99 6.64
C PRO A 62 -8.34 13.40 5.33
N LEU A 63 -7.51 13.26 4.30
CA LEU A 63 -7.92 12.73 3.01
C LEU A 63 -7.86 11.21 3.01
N GLN A 64 -8.80 10.60 2.30
CA GLN A 64 -8.75 9.15 2.08
C GLN A 64 -7.72 8.83 0.99
N ILE A 65 -6.79 7.92 1.30
CA ILE A 65 -5.72 7.55 0.38
C ILE A 65 -5.80 6.05 0.11
N GLN A 66 -5.85 5.69 -1.16
CA GLN A 66 -5.72 4.30 -1.61
C GLN A 66 -4.27 4.07 -2.01
N VAL A 67 -3.64 3.07 -1.42
CA VAL A 67 -2.24 2.73 -1.69
C VAL A 67 -2.17 1.44 -2.49
N ASP A 68 -1.47 1.49 -3.62
CA ASP A 68 -1.11 0.30 -4.39
C ASP A 68 0.42 0.15 -4.34
N LEU A 69 0.87 -1.08 -4.22
CA LEU A 69 2.29 -1.40 -4.14
C LEU A 69 2.79 -1.94 -5.47
N LEU A 70 3.91 -1.41 -5.93
CA LEU A 70 4.53 -1.77 -7.21
C LEU A 70 5.86 -2.44 -6.97
N ARG A 71 6.16 -3.48 -7.75
CA ARG A 71 7.47 -4.13 -7.75
C ARG A 71 8.03 -4.15 -9.16
N THR A 72 9.35 -4.27 -9.26
CA THR A 72 10.00 -4.53 -10.55
C THR A 72 9.84 -6.00 -10.90
N LYS A 73 9.50 -6.27 -12.15
CA LYS A 73 9.22 -7.63 -12.60
C LYS A 73 10.46 -8.54 -12.53
N SER A 74 11.63 -7.98 -12.76
CA SER A 74 12.89 -8.71 -12.82
C SER A 74 13.62 -8.84 -11.49
N HIS A 75 13.15 -8.18 -10.44
CA HIS A 75 13.82 -8.16 -9.15
C HIS A 75 13.23 -9.20 -8.20
N GLU A 76 14.12 -10.04 -7.62
CA GLU A 76 13.74 -10.97 -6.57
C GLU A 76 14.24 -10.44 -5.22
N ALA A 77 13.31 -10.29 -4.27
CA ALA A 77 13.66 -9.87 -2.93
C ALA A 77 14.17 -11.06 -2.11
N THR A 78 15.28 -10.88 -1.42
CA THR A 78 15.91 -11.94 -0.60
C THR A 78 15.34 -11.98 0.82
N HIS A 79 14.68 -10.92 1.26
CA HIS A 79 14.20 -10.77 2.65
C HIS A 79 12.66 -10.84 2.80
N VAL A 80 11.96 -11.13 1.70
CA VAL A 80 10.50 -11.19 1.69
C VAL A 80 10.07 -12.43 0.93
N SER A 81 9.03 -13.10 1.41
CA SER A 81 8.52 -14.28 0.73
C SER A 81 7.91 -13.93 -0.63
N ALA A 82 8.03 -14.84 -1.60
CA ALA A 82 7.40 -14.66 -2.91
C ALA A 82 5.89 -14.48 -2.78
N GLY A 83 5.27 -15.16 -1.82
CA GLY A 83 3.83 -15.03 -1.58
C GLY A 83 3.41 -13.61 -1.19
N HIS A 84 4.22 -12.91 -0.40
CA HIS A 84 3.93 -11.51 -0.06
C HIS A 84 3.95 -10.63 -1.31
N LEU A 85 4.96 -10.78 -2.17
CA LEU A 85 5.06 -10.01 -3.41
C LEU A 85 3.90 -10.30 -4.36
N GLU A 86 3.58 -11.57 -4.56
CA GLU A 86 2.50 -11.96 -5.46
C GLU A 86 1.13 -11.50 -4.97
N THR A 87 0.91 -11.52 -3.67
CA THR A 87 -0.38 -11.18 -3.08
C THR A 87 -0.63 -9.67 -3.06
N PHE A 88 0.38 -8.86 -2.74
CA PHE A 88 0.20 -7.44 -2.45
C PHE A 88 0.84 -6.49 -3.45
N TYR A 89 1.84 -6.95 -4.21
CA TYR A 89 2.55 -6.11 -5.15
C TYR A 89 2.13 -6.38 -6.59
N ARG A 90 2.06 -5.32 -7.38
CA ARG A 90 1.73 -5.40 -8.81
C ARG A 90 2.95 -5.02 -9.63
N THR A 91 3.01 -5.48 -10.89
CA THR A 91 4.03 -5.04 -11.84
C THR A 91 3.52 -3.85 -12.64
N PHE A 92 4.43 -3.18 -13.36
CA PHE A 92 4.03 -2.05 -14.18
C PHE A 92 2.96 -2.43 -15.23
N GLU A 93 3.08 -3.60 -15.82
CA GLU A 93 2.12 -4.08 -16.81
C GLU A 93 0.70 -4.20 -16.23
N ASP A 94 0.59 -4.52 -14.94
CA ASP A 94 -0.70 -4.65 -14.28
C ASP A 94 -1.39 -3.29 -14.07
N ILE A 95 -0.63 -2.20 -14.03
CA ILE A 95 -1.15 -0.88 -13.64
C ILE A 95 -0.97 0.20 -14.72
N GLU A 96 -0.44 -0.17 -15.90
CA GLU A 96 -0.08 0.84 -16.91
C GLU A 96 -1.26 1.66 -17.43
N ASN A 97 -2.47 1.12 -17.37
CA ASN A 97 -3.67 1.81 -17.81
C ASN A 97 -4.46 2.46 -16.67
N GLU A 98 -3.93 2.43 -15.44
CA GLU A 98 -4.57 3.01 -14.28
C GLU A 98 -4.02 4.41 -14.00
N HIS A 99 -4.86 5.26 -13.43
CA HIS A 99 -4.50 6.62 -13.08
C HIS A 99 -4.14 6.71 -11.60
N TYR A 100 -3.02 7.39 -11.30
CA TYR A 100 -2.56 7.64 -9.93
C TYR A 100 -2.31 9.13 -9.71
N ASP A 101 -2.58 9.60 -8.50
CA ASP A 101 -2.38 10.99 -8.12
C ASP A 101 -0.95 11.24 -7.63
N GLY A 102 -0.24 10.20 -7.19
CA GLY A 102 1.13 10.34 -6.73
C GLY A 102 1.91 9.04 -6.81
N LEU A 103 3.23 9.15 -6.82
CA LEU A 103 4.16 8.02 -6.85
C LEU A 103 5.27 8.25 -5.83
N ILE A 104 5.52 7.24 -4.99
CA ILE A 104 6.64 7.23 -4.06
C ILE A 104 7.59 6.12 -4.50
N ILE A 105 8.87 6.46 -4.65
CA ILE A 105 9.93 5.52 -4.96
C ILE A 105 10.88 5.47 -3.76
N THR A 106 11.10 4.27 -3.23
CA THR A 106 11.94 4.10 -2.06
C THR A 106 12.89 2.93 -2.19
#